data_5b2cefbdacd9843c6a20f13c9517302a
#
_entry.id   5b2cefbdacd9843c6a20f13c9517302a
#
_cell.length_a   1.000
_cell.length_b   1.000
_cell.length_c   1.000
_cell.angle_alpha   90.00
_cell.angle_beta   90.00
_cell.angle_gamma   90.00
#
_symmetry.space_group_name_H-M   'P 1'
#
loop_
_entity.id
_entity.type
_entity.pdbx_description
1 polymer ?
#
loop_
_entity_poly.entity_id
_entity_poly.type
_entity_poly.pdbx_seq_one_letter_code
_entity_poly.pdbx_strand_id
1 'polypeptide(L)'
;VNESRPGVASKVLSPDEAVELIRNAIKKYPYIKVIGIAGPGEPLANEATFETLRRLKEEFPNVIKCLSTNGLLLPEKIDLLQKYDVGNVTVTLNAIDPEIGAKIYEYIIYKGKKYTGEEGARILLENQLRGIEMAVERHMIVKINTVYIPGINEDHIPAIAKKVGEMGVYNFNLIPLIAQYRFADITPPTPEMKRKMQDECEKYVRQMRHCQRCRSDAIGRLGHDVQSCLYQE
;
A
#
# COMPACT_ATOMS: atom_id res chain seq x y z
N VAL A 1 8.41 -2.19 -14.05
CA VAL A 1 7.05 -1.61 -14.10
C VAL A 1 7.12 -0.30 -14.86
N ASN A 2 6.26 -0.15 -15.86
CA ASN A 2 6.11 1.12 -16.52
C ASN A 2 5.38 2.08 -15.58
N GLU A 3 6.08 3.10 -15.08
CA GLU A 3 5.55 4.10 -14.13
C GLU A 3 4.29 4.83 -14.65
N SER A 4 4.12 4.88 -15.97
CA SER A 4 2.93 5.46 -16.62
C SER A 4 1.70 4.55 -16.61
N ARG A 5 1.82 3.30 -16.13
CA ARG A 5 0.74 2.31 -16.10
C ARG A 5 0.66 1.63 -14.73
N PRO A 6 0.17 2.32 -13.69
CA PRO A 6 0.01 1.74 -12.38
C PRO A 6 -0.86 0.48 -12.44
N GLY A 7 -0.47 -0.55 -11.68
CA GLY A 7 -1.17 -1.84 -11.65
C GLY A 7 -0.84 -2.80 -12.80
N VAL A 8 0.07 -2.45 -13.69
CA VAL A 8 0.56 -3.36 -14.74
C VAL A 8 1.94 -3.87 -14.37
N ALA A 9 2.10 -5.19 -14.27
CA ALA A 9 3.39 -5.84 -14.13
C ALA A 9 3.85 -6.43 -15.47
N SER A 10 5.15 -6.44 -15.70
CA SER A 10 5.75 -7.09 -16.86
C SER A 10 5.65 -8.62 -16.77
N LYS A 11 5.68 -9.15 -15.54
CA LYS A 11 5.59 -10.59 -15.25
C LYS A 11 4.89 -10.81 -13.91
N VAL A 12 4.05 -11.83 -13.85
CA VAL A 12 3.49 -12.37 -12.61
C VAL A 12 4.35 -13.55 -12.20
N LEU A 13 4.94 -13.50 -11.01
CA LEU A 13 5.80 -14.55 -10.50
C LEU A 13 5.01 -15.58 -9.71
N SER A 14 5.34 -16.85 -9.89
CA SER A 14 4.94 -17.92 -8.96
C SER A 14 5.67 -17.75 -7.61
N PRO A 15 5.21 -18.40 -6.53
CA PRO A 15 5.94 -18.40 -5.25
C PRO A 15 7.39 -18.90 -5.37
N ASP A 16 7.64 -19.91 -6.22
CA ASP A 16 8.99 -20.42 -6.46
C ASP A 16 9.88 -19.38 -7.12
N GLU A 17 9.40 -18.76 -8.19
CA GLU A 17 10.14 -17.70 -8.90
C GLU A 17 10.37 -16.47 -8.00
N ALA A 18 9.39 -16.10 -7.19
CA ALA A 18 9.52 -14.96 -6.27
C ALA A 18 10.59 -15.21 -5.21
N VAL A 19 10.62 -16.38 -4.59
CA VAL A 19 11.62 -16.75 -3.59
C VAL A 19 13.01 -16.85 -4.21
N GLU A 20 13.13 -17.45 -5.39
CA GLU A 20 14.39 -17.53 -6.15
C GLU A 20 14.95 -16.14 -6.48
N LEU A 21 14.11 -15.25 -6.96
CA LEU A 21 14.46 -13.86 -7.25
C LEU A 21 14.99 -13.15 -5.99
N ILE A 22 14.29 -13.32 -4.86
CA ILE A 22 14.68 -12.72 -3.58
C ILE A 22 16.02 -13.29 -3.09
N ARG A 23 16.23 -14.59 -3.21
CA ARG A 23 17.49 -15.26 -2.87
C ARG A 23 18.66 -14.68 -3.65
N ASN A 24 18.49 -14.53 -4.96
CA ASN A 24 19.50 -13.96 -5.84
C ASN A 24 19.75 -12.47 -5.52
N ALA A 25 18.68 -11.71 -5.22
CA ALA A 25 18.79 -10.32 -4.80
C ALA A 25 19.56 -10.16 -3.49
N ILE A 26 19.26 -10.96 -2.46
CA ILE A 26 19.95 -10.91 -1.17
C ILE A 26 21.42 -11.33 -1.32
N LYS A 27 21.71 -12.36 -2.12
CA LYS A 27 23.08 -12.80 -2.40
C LYS A 27 23.90 -11.69 -3.08
N LYS A 28 23.31 -10.99 -4.05
CA LYS A 28 23.94 -9.90 -4.78
C LYS A 28 24.04 -8.60 -3.96
N TYR A 29 23.06 -8.36 -3.08
CA TYR A 29 22.92 -7.14 -2.30
C TYR A 29 22.65 -7.48 -0.81
N PRO A 30 23.69 -7.87 -0.03
CA PRO A 30 23.53 -8.32 1.36
C PRO A 30 22.98 -7.26 2.33
N TYR A 31 22.92 -6.01 1.89
CA TYR A 31 22.33 -4.90 2.66
C TYR A 31 20.80 -4.85 2.61
N ILE A 32 20.13 -5.71 1.82
CA ILE A 32 18.68 -5.80 1.79
C ILE A 32 18.18 -6.25 3.17
N LYS A 33 17.32 -5.44 3.79
CA LYS A 33 16.72 -5.70 5.10
C LYS A 33 15.19 -5.81 5.04
N VAL A 34 14.59 -5.36 3.94
CA VAL A 34 13.13 -5.33 3.77
C VAL A 34 12.75 -5.92 2.42
N ILE A 35 11.76 -6.78 2.42
CA ILE A 35 11.10 -7.28 1.22
C ILE A 35 9.66 -6.77 1.22
N GLY A 36 9.28 -6.08 0.15
CA GLY A 36 7.94 -5.51 0.00
C GLY A 36 7.12 -6.25 -1.05
N ILE A 37 5.86 -6.57 -0.73
CA ILE A 37 4.85 -7.03 -1.68
C ILE A 37 3.89 -5.85 -1.93
N ALA A 38 3.93 -5.27 -3.12
CA ALA A 38 3.24 -4.01 -3.41
C ALA A 38 2.39 -4.01 -4.69
N GLY A 39 1.94 -5.15 -5.14
CA GLY A 39 1.11 -5.28 -6.34
C GLY A 39 1.85 -5.90 -7.53
N PRO A 40 1.24 -6.00 -8.73
CA PRO A 40 -0.10 -5.50 -9.06
C PRO A 40 -1.22 -6.31 -8.40
N GLY A 41 -2.38 -5.66 -8.22
CA GLY A 41 -3.55 -6.27 -7.61
C GLY A 41 -3.55 -6.22 -6.07
N GLU A 42 -4.44 -7.02 -5.47
CA GLU A 42 -4.60 -7.08 -4.00
C GLU A 42 -3.91 -8.33 -3.44
N PRO A 43 -2.82 -8.17 -2.72
CA PRO A 43 -2.05 -9.32 -2.23
C PRO A 43 -2.82 -10.17 -1.20
N LEU A 44 -3.75 -9.59 -0.43
CA LEU A 44 -4.54 -10.34 0.54
C LEU A 44 -5.63 -11.22 -0.09
N ALA A 45 -5.93 -11.00 -1.37
CA ALA A 45 -6.85 -11.83 -2.16
C ALA A 45 -6.12 -12.95 -2.93
N ASN A 46 -4.79 -13.04 -2.83
CA ASN A 46 -3.99 -13.99 -3.60
C ASN A 46 -3.29 -15.00 -2.67
N GLU A 47 -3.66 -16.27 -2.75
CA GLU A 47 -3.07 -17.33 -1.93
C GLU A 47 -1.56 -17.52 -2.20
N ALA A 48 -1.09 -17.22 -3.41
CA ALA A 48 0.35 -17.23 -3.73
C ALA A 48 1.16 -16.24 -2.88
N THR A 49 0.54 -15.13 -2.44
CA THR A 49 1.15 -14.19 -1.50
C THR A 49 1.49 -14.86 -0.17
N PHE A 50 0.54 -15.61 0.39
CA PHE A 50 0.72 -16.28 1.68
C PHE A 50 1.72 -17.41 1.60
N GLU A 51 1.72 -18.16 0.50
CA GLU A 51 2.73 -19.20 0.27
C GLU A 51 4.15 -18.59 0.14
N THR A 52 4.27 -17.48 -0.57
CA THR A 52 5.54 -16.73 -0.65
C THR A 52 5.98 -16.25 0.74
N LEU A 53 5.09 -15.63 1.51
CA LEU A 53 5.39 -15.17 2.87
C LEU A 53 5.81 -16.30 3.81
N ARG A 54 5.17 -17.47 3.71
CA ARG A 54 5.53 -18.66 4.48
C ARG A 54 6.97 -19.07 4.20
N ARG A 55 7.35 -19.19 2.94
CA ARG A 55 8.71 -19.56 2.52
C ARG A 55 9.75 -18.50 2.91
N LEU A 56 9.40 -17.21 2.77
CA LEU A 56 10.28 -16.13 3.20
C LEU A 56 10.53 -16.15 4.71
N LYS A 57 9.54 -16.55 5.51
CA LYS A 57 9.73 -16.73 6.94
C LYS A 57 10.74 -17.83 7.24
N GLU A 58 10.66 -18.96 6.54
CA GLU A 58 11.53 -20.11 6.72
C GLU A 58 12.96 -19.85 6.25
N GLU A 59 13.12 -19.25 5.07
CA GLU A 59 14.44 -19.06 4.44
C GLU A 59 15.14 -17.77 4.88
N PHE A 60 14.37 -16.70 5.14
CA PHE A 60 14.89 -15.36 5.47
C PHE A 60 14.27 -14.80 6.75
N PRO A 61 14.41 -15.46 7.92
CA PRO A 61 13.72 -15.05 9.15
C PRO A 61 14.11 -13.64 9.62
N ASN A 62 15.30 -13.17 9.30
CA ASN A 62 15.81 -11.86 9.72
C ASN A 62 15.46 -10.72 8.75
N VAL A 63 14.75 -11.01 7.66
CA VAL A 63 14.32 -9.99 6.70
C VAL A 63 12.91 -9.53 7.03
N ILE A 64 12.73 -8.22 7.12
CA ILE A 64 11.43 -7.59 7.40
C ILE A 64 10.53 -7.76 6.18
N LYS A 65 9.38 -8.35 6.38
CA LYS A 65 8.34 -8.46 5.34
C LYS A 65 7.39 -7.28 5.45
N CYS A 66 7.18 -6.60 4.33
CA CYS A 66 6.28 -5.47 4.18
C CYS A 66 5.23 -5.79 3.12
N LEU A 67 3.99 -5.38 3.33
CA LEU A 67 2.89 -5.63 2.40
C LEU A 67 2.05 -4.37 2.22
N SER A 68 1.66 -4.10 0.98
CA SER A 68 0.73 -3.01 0.65
C SER A 68 -0.61 -3.58 0.20
N THR A 69 -1.71 -3.11 0.79
CA THR A 69 -3.07 -3.62 0.57
C THR A 69 -4.09 -2.50 0.44
N ASN A 70 -5.21 -2.77 -0.20
CA ASN A 70 -6.38 -1.90 -0.15
C ASN A 70 -7.12 -1.96 1.20
N GLY A 71 -6.79 -2.92 2.05
CA GLY A 71 -7.33 -3.06 3.41
C GLY A 71 -8.66 -3.81 3.52
N LEU A 72 -9.33 -4.13 2.40
CA LEU A 72 -10.65 -4.78 2.43
C LEU A 72 -10.65 -6.13 3.15
N LEU A 73 -9.60 -6.94 2.94
CA LEU A 73 -9.46 -8.26 3.55
C LEU A 73 -8.53 -8.27 4.78
N LEU A 74 -8.02 -7.11 5.20
CA LEU A 74 -7.05 -7.04 6.29
C LEU A 74 -7.56 -7.65 7.60
N PRO A 75 -8.81 -7.38 8.07
CA PRO A 75 -9.31 -8.01 9.28
C PRO A 75 -9.36 -9.54 9.24
N GLU A 76 -9.64 -10.10 8.06
CA GLU A 76 -9.76 -11.56 7.88
C GLU A 76 -8.40 -12.26 7.74
N LYS A 77 -7.38 -11.53 7.30
CA LYS A 77 -6.05 -12.09 6.97
C LYS A 77 -4.95 -11.68 7.97
N ILE A 78 -5.26 -10.84 8.96
CA ILE A 78 -4.26 -10.30 9.90
C ILE A 78 -3.53 -11.39 10.70
N ASP A 79 -4.21 -12.45 11.09
CA ASP A 79 -3.60 -13.55 11.84
C ASP A 79 -2.61 -14.35 10.97
N LEU A 80 -2.88 -14.48 9.67
CA LEU A 80 -1.94 -15.06 8.72
C LEU A 80 -0.71 -14.16 8.51
N LEU A 81 -0.91 -12.85 8.44
CA LEU A 81 0.21 -11.91 8.35
C LEU A 81 1.11 -12.01 9.59
N GLN A 82 0.52 -12.07 10.78
CA GLN A 82 1.27 -12.28 12.02
C GLN A 82 1.99 -13.63 12.04
N LYS A 83 1.29 -14.71 11.62
CA LYS A 83 1.86 -16.06 11.52
C LYS A 83 3.11 -16.10 10.64
N TYR A 84 3.15 -15.29 9.58
CA TYR A 84 4.29 -15.25 8.64
C TYR A 84 5.27 -14.09 8.91
N ASP A 85 5.21 -13.49 10.10
CA ASP A 85 6.10 -12.42 10.58
C ASP A 85 6.12 -11.20 9.64
N VAL A 86 4.96 -10.81 9.13
CA VAL A 86 4.81 -9.54 8.42
C VAL A 86 4.82 -8.42 9.45
N GLY A 87 5.92 -7.68 9.52
CA GLY A 87 6.09 -6.61 10.50
C GLY A 87 5.50 -5.27 10.06
N ASN A 88 5.35 -5.05 8.75
CA ASN A 88 4.93 -3.75 8.21
C ASN A 88 3.75 -3.92 7.26
N VAL A 89 2.69 -3.16 7.48
CA VAL A 89 1.52 -3.12 6.61
C VAL A 89 1.28 -1.70 6.12
N THR A 90 1.13 -1.54 4.81
CA THR A 90 0.72 -0.28 4.20
C THR A 90 -0.72 -0.42 3.72
N VAL A 91 -1.63 0.41 4.23
CA VAL A 91 -3.03 0.43 3.80
C VAL A 91 -3.28 1.66 2.94
N THR A 92 -3.92 1.48 1.78
CA THR A 92 -4.38 2.60 0.95
C THR A 92 -5.75 3.05 1.42
N LEU A 93 -5.82 4.21 2.07
CA LEU A 93 -7.04 4.81 2.63
C LEU A 93 -7.23 6.21 2.02
N ASN A 94 -8.19 6.35 1.10
CA ASN A 94 -8.40 7.58 0.33
C ASN A 94 -9.59 8.43 0.84
N ALA A 95 -10.40 7.87 1.73
CA ALA A 95 -11.52 8.54 2.38
C ALA A 95 -11.85 7.88 3.70
N ILE A 96 -12.44 8.63 4.65
CA ILE A 96 -13.08 8.14 5.87
C ILE A 96 -14.58 8.51 5.92
N ASP A 97 -15.08 8.99 4.79
CA ASP A 97 -16.49 9.29 4.54
C ASP A 97 -16.96 8.44 3.34
N PRO A 98 -18.04 7.63 3.49
CA PRO A 98 -18.56 6.81 2.40
C PRO A 98 -19.00 7.60 1.17
N GLU A 99 -19.51 8.82 1.32
CA GLU A 99 -19.91 9.67 0.18
C GLU A 99 -18.70 10.06 -0.67
N ILE A 100 -17.59 10.41 -0.03
CA ILE A 100 -16.32 10.71 -0.71
C ILE A 100 -15.74 9.42 -1.31
N GLY A 101 -15.78 8.32 -0.56
CA GLY A 101 -15.34 7.01 -1.03
C GLY A 101 -16.09 6.56 -2.29
N ALA A 102 -17.39 6.80 -2.37
CA ALA A 102 -18.21 6.47 -3.54
C ALA A 102 -17.80 7.22 -4.83
N LYS A 103 -17.24 8.43 -4.69
CA LYS A 103 -16.67 9.17 -5.82
C LYS A 103 -15.35 8.59 -6.30
N ILE A 104 -14.61 7.90 -5.41
CA ILE A 104 -13.29 7.33 -5.70
C ILE A 104 -13.39 5.91 -6.22
N TYR A 105 -14.16 5.05 -5.54
CA TYR A 105 -14.26 3.63 -5.82
C TYR A 105 -15.52 3.32 -6.64
N GLU A 106 -15.35 2.76 -7.81
CA GLU A 106 -16.49 2.39 -8.67
C GLU A 106 -17.26 1.21 -8.08
N TYR A 107 -16.54 0.22 -7.59
CA TYR A 107 -17.10 -0.95 -6.90
C TYR A 107 -16.05 -1.64 -6.04
N ILE A 108 -16.53 -2.49 -5.16
CA ILE A 108 -15.74 -3.50 -4.48
C ILE A 108 -16.38 -4.87 -4.71
N ILE A 109 -15.55 -5.93 -4.63
CA ILE A 109 -16.03 -7.30 -4.55
C ILE A 109 -15.66 -7.82 -3.16
N TYR A 110 -16.67 -8.15 -2.36
CA TYR A 110 -16.48 -8.65 -1.01
C TYR A 110 -17.37 -9.85 -0.77
N LYS A 111 -16.78 -10.97 -0.30
CA LYS A 111 -17.48 -12.25 -0.08
C LYS A 111 -18.29 -12.72 -1.31
N GLY A 112 -17.71 -12.56 -2.50
CA GLY A 112 -18.32 -12.98 -3.77
C GLY A 112 -19.43 -12.07 -4.30
N LYS A 113 -19.76 -10.97 -3.60
CA LYS A 113 -20.78 -10.02 -4.01
C LYS A 113 -20.14 -8.69 -4.43
N LYS A 114 -20.66 -8.08 -5.50
CA LYS A 114 -20.29 -6.74 -5.96
C LYS A 114 -21.14 -5.69 -5.24
N TYR A 115 -20.47 -4.67 -4.68
CA TYR A 115 -21.07 -3.52 -4.03
C TYR A 115 -20.59 -2.23 -4.71
N THR A 116 -21.48 -1.24 -4.85
CA THR A 116 -21.21 0.04 -5.51
C THR A 116 -21.66 1.21 -4.65
N GLY A 117 -21.29 2.43 -5.04
CA GLY A 117 -21.70 3.66 -4.35
C GLY A 117 -21.28 3.68 -2.88
N GLU A 118 -22.10 4.34 -2.06
CA GLU A 118 -21.81 4.50 -0.63
C GLU A 118 -21.81 3.18 0.15
N GLU A 119 -22.65 2.20 -0.23
CA GLU A 119 -22.64 0.88 0.41
C GLU A 119 -21.28 0.21 0.24
N GLY A 120 -20.75 0.19 -0.99
CA GLY A 120 -19.43 -0.36 -1.26
C GLY A 120 -18.31 0.39 -0.55
N ALA A 121 -18.36 1.72 -0.57
CA ALA A 121 -17.39 2.56 0.12
C ALA A 121 -17.41 2.35 1.64
N ARG A 122 -18.59 2.20 2.24
CA ARG A 122 -18.76 1.94 3.68
C ARG A 122 -18.16 0.61 4.08
N ILE A 123 -18.46 -0.47 3.35
CA ILE A 123 -17.89 -1.80 3.61
C ILE A 123 -16.37 -1.76 3.55
N LEU A 124 -15.80 -1.09 2.53
CA LEU A 124 -14.35 -0.95 2.40
C LEU A 124 -13.78 -0.20 3.60
N LEU A 125 -14.34 0.95 3.95
CA LEU A 125 -13.90 1.78 5.05
C LEU A 125 -13.94 1.07 6.39
N GLU A 126 -15.05 0.39 6.72
CA GLU A 126 -15.20 -0.37 7.96
C GLU A 126 -14.12 -1.45 8.10
N ASN A 127 -13.84 -2.19 7.01
CA ASN A 127 -12.77 -3.19 7.00
C ASN A 127 -11.38 -2.56 7.10
N GLN A 128 -11.14 -1.43 6.42
CA GLN A 128 -9.88 -0.70 6.50
C GLN A 128 -9.59 -0.24 7.92
N LEU A 129 -10.53 0.47 8.55
CA LEU A 129 -10.34 0.99 9.91
C LEU A 129 -10.16 -0.14 10.91
N ARG A 130 -11.01 -1.17 10.87
CA ARG A 130 -10.88 -2.35 11.72
C ARG A 130 -9.54 -3.06 11.52
N GLY A 131 -9.12 -3.25 10.27
CA GLY A 131 -7.84 -3.90 9.98
C GLY A 131 -6.62 -3.09 10.44
N ILE A 132 -6.69 -1.76 10.33
CA ILE A 132 -5.66 -0.84 10.84
C ILE A 132 -5.55 -0.97 12.37
N GLU A 133 -6.68 -0.91 13.08
CA GLU A 133 -6.74 -1.07 14.54
C GLU A 133 -6.14 -2.40 14.97
N MET A 134 -6.59 -3.51 14.38
CA MET A 134 -6.06 -4.85 14.65
C MET A 134 -4.56 -4.97 14.38
N ALA A 135 -4.04 -4.29 13.35
CA ALA A 135 -2.60 -4.30 13.03
C ALA A 135 -1.79 -3.52 14.06
N VAL A 136 -2.28 -2.36 14.49
CA VAL A 136 -1.64 -1.55 15.55
C VAL A 136 -1.63 -2.29 16.89
N GLU A 137 -2.75 -2.91 17.28
CA GLU A 137 -2.84 -3.73 18.50
C GLU A 137 -1.84 -4.91 18.52
N ARG A 138 -1.52 -5.44 17.33
CA ARG A 138 -0.51 -6.49 17.15
C ARG A 138 0.92 -5.97 17.01
N HIS A 139 1.12 -4.68 17.30
CA HIS A 139 2.43 -4.02 17.20
C HIS A 139 3.06 -4.06 15.80
N MET A 140 2.25 -4.19 14.76
CA MET A 140 2.73 -4.03 13.39
C MET A 140 2.98 -2.55 13.10
N ILE A 141 3.99 -2.25 12.29
CA ILE A 141 4.21 -0.90 11.80
C ILE A 141 3.20 -0.63 10.67
N VAL A 142 2.21 0.20 10.96
CA VAL A 142 1.19 0.58 9.99
C VAL A 142 1.55 1.89 9.32
N LYS A 143 1.52 1.89 7.99
CA LYS A 143 1.62 3.08 7.14
C LYS A 143 0.33 3.25 6.35
N ILE A 144 -0.12 4.49 6.21
CA ILE A 144 -1.24 4.82 5.33
C ILE A 144 -0.72 5.49 4.07
N ASN A 145 -1.19 5.02 2.92
CA ASN A 145 -1.08 5.72 1.65
C ASN A 145 -2.43 6.40 1.35
N THR A 146 -2.40 7.68 1.05
CA THR A 146 -3.58 8.42 0.57
C THR A 146 -3.24 9.09 -0.75
N VAL A 147 -4.02 8.84 -1.79
CA VAL A 147 -3.91 9.53 -3.07
C VAL A 147 -4.58 10.89 -2.94
N TYR A 148 -3.85 11.95 -3.24
CA TYR A 148 -4.38 13.31 -3.29
C TYR A 148 -5.10 13.50 -4.63
N ILE A 149 -6.43 13.60 -4.60
CA ILE A 149 -7.31 13.73 -5.76
C ILE A 149 -7.99 15.11 -5.67
N PRO A 150 -7.45 16.13 -6.35
CA PRO A 150 -8.02 17.48 -6.30
C PRO A 150 -9.50 17.51 -6.66
N GLY A 151 -10.27 18.30 -5.91
CA GLY A 151 -11.71 18.42 -6.09
C GLY A 151 -12.55 17.22 -5.61
N ILE A 152 -11.92 16.14 -5.11
CA ILE A 152 -12.66 14.97 -4.58
C ILE A 152 -12.37 14.76 -3.10
N ASN A 153 -11.10 14.52 -2.71
CA ASN A 153 -10.75 14.28 -1.31
C ASN A 153 -9.82 15.33 -0.72
N GLU A 154 -9.51 16.38 -1.45
CA GLU A 154 -8.59 17.44 -1.07
C GLU A 154 -8.85 17.98 0.34
N ASP A 155 -10.06 18.47 0.59
CA ASP A 155 -10.46 19.04 1.88
C ASP A 155 -10.63 17.98 2.98
N HIS A 156 -10.63 16.70 2.60
CA HIS A 156 -10.85 15.57 3.51
C HIS A 156 -9.55 14.93 4.01
N ILE A 157 -8.42 15.15 3.33
CA ILE A 157 -7.11 14.58 3.68
C ILE A 157 -6.68 14.88 5.12
N PRO A 158 -6.85 16.12 5.65
CA PRO A 158 -6.50 16.40 7.05
C PRO A 158 -7.33 15.59 8.05
N ALA A 159 -8.62 15.34 7.75
CA ALA A 159 -9.48 14.50 8.59
C ALA A 159 -9.02 13.03 8.58
N ILE A 160 -8.57 12.50 7.42
CA ILE A 160 -7.96 11.18 7.34
C ILE A 160 -6.71 11.12 8.19
N ALA A 161 -5.80 12.10 8.06
CA ALA A 161 -4.55 12.17 8.80
C ALA A 161 -4.80 12.21 10.33
N LYS A 162 -5.77 13.00 10.77
CA LYS A 162 -6.20 13.06 12.18
C LYS A 162 -6.70 11.70 12.66
N LYS A 163 -7.64 11.09 11.93
CA LYS A 163 -8.23 9.79 12.29
C LYS A 163 -7.17 8.71 12.46
N VAL A 164 -6.26 8.56 11.48
CA VAL A 164 -5.23 7.52 11.55
C VAL A 164 -4.13 7.83 12.56
N GLY A 165 -3.86 9.11 12.84
CA GLY A 165 -2.97 9.52 13.92
C GLY A 165 -3.50 9.11 15.29
N GLU A 166 -4.80 9.33 15.55
CA GLU A 166 -5.49 8.89 16.78
C GLU A 166 -5.49 7.36 16.93
N MET A 167 -5.45 6.61 15.83
CA MET A 167 -5.35 5.15 15.84
C MET A 167 -3.92 4.62 16.05
N GLY A 168 -2.90 5.48 16.18
CA GLY A 168 -1.52 5.07 16.39
C GLY A 168 -0.77 4.61 15.13
N VAL A 169 -1.23 5.03 13.95
CA VAL A 169 -0.51 4.78 12.69
C VAL A 169 0.87 5.44 12.71
N TYR A 170 1.89 4.69 12.33
CA TYR A 170 3.28 5.15 12.41
C TYR A 170 3.63 6.23 11.38
N ASN A 171 3.07 6.16 10.15
CA ASN A 171 3.47 7.04 9.06
C ASN A 171 2.35 7.22 8.02
N PHE A 172 2.25 8.43 7.49
CA PHE A 172 1.28 8.80 6.47
C PHE A 172 2.01 9.25 5.20
N ASN A 173 1.64 8.70 4.07
CA ASN A 173 2.24 9.00 2.77
C ASN A 173 1.20 9.57 1.83
N LEU A 174 1.33 10.84 1.51
CA LEU A 174 0.50 11.52 0.54
C LEU A 174 1.07 11.32 -0.86
N ILE A 175 0.31 10.65 -1.73
CA ILE A 175 0.71 10.30 -3.09
C ILE A 175 -0.05 11.22 -4.06
N PRO A 176 0.63 11.94 -4.97
CA PRO A 176 -0.07 12.72 -5.98
C PRO A 176 -0.84 11.81 -6.93
N LEU A 177 -2.01 12.27 -7.38
CA LEU A 177 -2.80 11.58 -8.40
C LEU A 177 -1.96 11.35 -9.67
N ILE A 178 -2.07 10.16 -10.23
CA ILE A 178 -1.70 9.88 -11.61
C ILE A 178 -3.01 9.91 -12.41
N ALA A 179 -3.18 10.94 -13.23
CA ALA A 179 -4.41 11.19 -13.98
C ALA A 179 -4.61 10.12 -15.06
N GLN A 180 -5.45 9.13 -14.77
CA GLN A 180 -5.75 8.01 -15.67
C GLN A 180 -7.20 7.52 -15.45
N TYR A 181 -7.74 6.82 -16.43
CA TYR A 181 -9.09 6.24 -16.40
C TYR A 181 -10.16 7.29 -16.01
N ARG A 182 -10.94 7.05 -14.97
CA ARG A 182 -12.01 7.95 -14.49
C ARG A 182 -11.48 9.31 -14.00
N PHE A 183 -10.21 9.43 -13.73
CA PHE A 183 -9.55 10.65 -13.24
C PHE A 183 -8.65 11.29 -14.30
N ALA A 184 -8.78 10.90 -15.58
CA ALA A 184 -7.92 11.39 -16.66
C ALA A 184 -7.98 12.92 -16.84
N ASP A 185 -9.16 13.50 -16.57
CA ASP A 185 -9.41 14.95 -16.72
C ASP A 185 -9.08 15.76 -15.46
N ILE A 186 -8.66 15.11 -14.36
CA ILE A 186 -8.30 15.80 -13.13
C ILE A 186 -6.82 16.20 -13.19
N THR A 187 -6.55 17.48 -13.06
CA THR A 187 -5.19 18.00 -12.94
C THR A 187 -4.57 17.52 -11.63
N PRO A 188 -3.44 16.78 -11.67
CA PRO A 188 -2.74 16.35 -10.46
C PRO A 188 -2.31 17.52 -9.57
N PRO A 189 -2.18 17.33 -8.25
CA PRO A 189 -1.70 18.37 -7.36
C PRO A 189 -0.24 18.73 -7.68
N THR A 190 0.08 20.02 -7.59
CA THR A 190 1.46 20.46 -7.74
C THR A 190 2.33 20.00 -6.55
N PRO A 191 3.67 19.95 -6.71
CA PRO A 191 4.56 19.66 -5.58
C PRO A 191 4.38 20.62 -4.39
N GLU A 192 3.99 21.87 -4.66
CA GLU A 192 3.72 22.85 -3.62
C GLU A 192 2.44 22.55 -2.87
N MET A 193 1.34 22.23 -3.57
CA MET A 193 0.09 21.80 -2.96
C MET A 193 0.30 20.57 -2.09
N LYS A 194 1.03 19.58 -2.60
CA LYS A 194 1.39 18.39 -1.82
C LYS A 194 2.14 18.74 -0.54
N ARG A 195 3.15 19.61 -0.61
CA ARG A 195 3.93 20.03 0.58
C ARG A 195 3.06 20.73 1.61
N LYS A 196 2.24 21.70 1.19
CA LYS A 196 1.30 22.38 2.10
C LYS A 196 0.36 21.40 2.80
N MET A 197 -0.21 20.46 2.04
CA MET A 197 -1.07 19.41 2.62
C MET A 197 -0.31 18.51 3.59
N GLN A 198 0.93 18.14 3.29
CA GLN A 198 1.78 17.38 4.21
C GLN A 198 2.08 18.17 5.49
N ASP A 199 2.37 19.47 5.39
CA ASP A 199 2.62 20.34 6.55
C ASP A 199 1.37 20.44 7.45
N GLU A 200 0.19 20.49 6.85
CA GLU A 200 -1.06 20.46 7.59
C GLU A 200 -1.30 19.13 8.29
N CYS A 201 -1.09 18.02 7.61
CA CYS A 201 -1.27 16.67 8.14
C CYS A 201 -0.23 16.28 9.20
N GLU A 202 0.96 16.90 9.19
CA GLU A 202 2.04 16.59 10.14
C GLU A 202 1.67 16.88 11.59
N LYS A 203 0.68 17.73 11.82
CA LYS A 203 0.13 18.01 13.17
C LYS A 203 -0.51 16.77 13.80
N TYR A 204 -0.94 15.81 13.00
CA TYR A 204 -1.71 14.64 13.42
C TYR A 204 -0.93 13.34 13.32
N VAL A 205 -0.13 13.19 12.26
CA VAL A 205 0.62 11.97 11.99
C VAL A 205 1.88 12.28 11.18
N ARG A 206 2.97 11.59 11.47
CA ARG A 206 4.26 11.74 10.79
C ARG A 206 4.12 11.56 9.28
N GLN A 207 4.68 12.48 8.50
CA GLN A 207 4.62 12.46 7.05
C GLN A 207 5.82 11.74 6.40
N MET A 208 5.55 10.91 5.40
CA MET A 208 6.59 10.29 4.58
C MET A 208 6.97 11.22 3.42
N ARG A 209 7.95 12.12 3.63
CA ARG A 209 8.30 13.17 2.66
C ARG A 209 9.24 12.71 1.55
N HIS A 210 9.95 11.61 1.72
CA HIS A 210 10.93 11.11 0.78
C HIS A 210 10.37 10.17 -0.30
N CYS A 211 9.11 9.78 -0.22
CA CYS A 211 8.45 8.99 -1.25
C CYS A 211 8.04 9.91 -2.42
N GLN A 212 8.72 9.78 -3.55
CA GLN A 212 8.46 10.59 -4.74
C GLN A 212 7.69 9.82 -5.81
N ARG A 213 8.04 8.56 -6.06
CA ARG A 213 7.46 7.69 -7.09
C ARG A 213 7.21 6.28 -6.55
N CYS A 214 6.34 5.54 -7.24
CA CYS A 214 6.16 4.13 -6.96
C CYS A 214 7.47 3.38 -7.24
N ARG A 215 7.89 2.55 -6.28
CA ARG A 215 9.12 1.77 -6.34
C ARG A 215 8.86 0.27 -6.50
N SER A 216 7.73 -0.11 -7.08
CA SER A 216 7.52 -1.52 -7.43
C SER A 216 8.66 -2.00 -8.33
N ASP A 217 9.13 -3.21 -8.09
CA ASP A 217 10.28 -3.84 -8.77
C ASP A 217 11.64 -3.15 -8.54
N ALA A 218 11.76 -2.26 -7.57
CA ALA A 218 13.02 -1.59 -7.25
C ALA A 218 13.80 -2.35 -6.17
N ILE A 219 15.10 -2.46 -6.37
CA ILE A 219 16.06 -2.94 -5.38
C ILE A 219 16.97 -1.77 -5.01
N GLY A 220 17.22 -1.58 -3.72
CA GLY A 220 18.18 -0.58 -3.27
C GLY A 220 17.67 0.31 -2.15
N ARG A 221 18.44 1.37 -1.86
CA ARG A 221 18.06 2.40 -0.89
C ARG A 221 17.20 3.44 -1.57
N LEU A 222 16.30 4.08 -0.82
CA LEU A 222 15.52 5.23 -1.29
C LEU A 222 16.43 6.30 -1.90
N GLY A 223 16.17 6.66 -3.16
CA GLY A 223 17.00 7.62 -3.91
C GLY A 223 18.26 7.04 -4.57
N HIS A 224 18.56 5.77 -4.32
CA HIS A 224 19.67 5.03 -4.92
C HIS A 224 19.19 3.65 -5.38
N ASP A 225 18.12 3.64 -6.18
CA ASP A 225 17.55 2.41 -6.71
C ASP A 225 18.50 1.80 -7.73
N VAL A 226 18.80 0.55 -7.57
CA VAL A 226 19.41 -0.25 -8.61
C VAL A 226 18.27 -0.70 -9.51
N GLN A 227 18.28 -0.31 -10.78
CA GLN A 227 17.34 -0.88 -11.75
C GLN A 227 17.45 -2.39 -11.70
N SER A 228 16.31 -3.06 -11.54
CA SER A 228 16.28 -4.51 -11.46
C SER A 228 16.63 -5.11 -12.81
N CYS A 229 17.93 -5.30 -13.08
CA CYS A 229 18.40 -6.22 -14.11
C CYS A 229 18.03 -7.69 -13.80
N LEU A 230 17.15 -7.92 -12.83
CA LEU A 230 16.74 -9.25 -12.39
C LEU A 230 15.80 -9.94 -13.41
N TYR A 231 15.33 -9.19 -14.40
CA TYR A 231 14.48 -9.70 -15.49
C TYR A 231 15.17 -9.63 -16.88
N GLN A 232 16.46 -9.31 -16.94
CA GLN A 232 17.23 -9.37 -18.18
C GLN A 232 17.93 -10.73 -18.23
N GLU A 233 17.33 -11.67 -18.91
CA GLU A 233 17.93 -12.72 -19.71
C GLU A 233 17.55 -12.50 -21.15
#